data_04bca1b6da5fb7bf926d38db479adc28
#
_entry.id   04bca1b6da5fb7bf926d38db479adc28
#
_cell.length_a   1.000
_cell.length_b   1.000
_cell.length_c   1.000
_cell.angle_alpha   90.00
_cell.angle_beta   90.00
_cell.angle_gamma   90.00
#
_symmetry.space_group_name_H-M   'P 1'
#
loop_
_entity.id
_entity.type
_entity.pdbx_description
1 polymer ?
#
loop_
_entity_poly.entity_id
_entity_poly.type
_entity_poly.pdbx_seq_one_letter_code
_entity_poly.pdbx_strand_id
1 'polypeptide(L)'
;MMAVAVALILPTMFSCNREDDEPQSQQPAQQDTMQQMVIHFEFPMAVSVQPMTRATLADAQLTDLWLFDYLDGSLVNTIHQTSEDVNFGAIALTADYGSHNLYFVASRGQEPAISGTEITWAKPSDTFWKSLALEVAPGMSASQSVMLDRVVTRLRISVTDEVPATLAKLSITPAHWYYGLDYTTGEPVSDATSPRIISVPSSYIGTTGQLSSSIYGFCGSSELTTDVVVAALTSDDSQIAALTLPSVPFVRNRITSYTGQLFGHANSVNVSVGDGWDEEHAVNW
;
A
#
# COMPACT_ATOMS: atom_id res chain seq x y z
N MET A 1 -19.96 -34.94 -70.49
CA MET A 1 -21.29 -35.54 -70.48
C MET A 1 -22.11 -34.69 -69.57
N MET A 2 -22.86 -33.68 -70.06
CA MET A 2 -24.30 -33.76 -70.36
C MET A 2 -25.06 -34.32 -69.18
N ALA A 3 -26.02 -33.65 -68.60
CA ALA A 3 -27.16 -33.07 -69.22
C ALA A 3 -27.79 -31.93 -68.46
N VAL A 4 -28.32 -31.01 -69.19
CA VAL A 4 -29.27 -29.94 -68.94
C VAL A 4 -30.65 -30.50 -68.66
N ALA A 5 -31.42 -29.94 -67.75
CA ALA A 5 -32.86 -30.01 -67.77
C ALA A 5 -33.46 -28.70 -67.31
N VAL A 6 -34.08 -28.02 -68.19
CA VAL A 6 -34.98 -26.87 -68.13
C VAL A 6 -36.39 -27.39 -68.01
N ALA A 7 -37.21 -26.76 -67.13
CA ALA A 7 -38.68 -26.61 -67.34
C ALA A 7 -39.20 -25.75 -66.16
N LEU A 8 -39.77 -24.72 -66.32
CA LEU A 8 -40.91 -24.13 -67.02
C LEU A 8 -41.95 -23.62 -66.01
N ILE A 9 -42.09 -22.38 -65.99
CA ILE A 9 -43.07 -21.34 -65.67
C ILE A 9 -44.52 -21.84 -65.55
N LEU A 10 -45.25 -21.32 -64.56
CA LEU A 10 -46.50 -20.61 -64.82
C LEU A 10 -47.03 -19.85 -63.52
N PRO A 11 -47.69 -18.73 -63.73
CA PRO A 11 -48.07 -17.84 -62.63
C PRO A 11 -49.54 -18.06 -62.25
N THR A 12 -49.84 -17.81 -60.96
CA THR A 12 -51.25 -17.56 -60.60
C THR A 12 -51.33 -16.25 -59.85
N MET A 13 -52.14 -15.40 -60.43
CA MET A 13 -52.59 -14.13 -59.98
C MET A 13 -53.62 -14.27 -58.83
N PHE A 14 -53.75 -13.14 -58.10
CA PHE A 14 -54.87 -12.68 -57.23
C PHE A 14 -54.82 -13.11 -55.77
N SER A 15 -54.61 -12.15 -54.85
CA SER A 15 -55.70 -11.32 -54.35
C SER A 15 -55.14 -10.18 -53.52
N CYS A 16 -55.61 -8.96 -53.77
CA CYS A 16 -55.44 -7.80 -52.89
C CYS A 16 -56.17 -8.05 -51.57
N ASN A 17 -55.50 -7.93 -50.44
CA ASN A 17 -56.07 -7.43 -49.23
C ASN A 17 -55.15 -6.33 -48.69
N ARG A 18 -55.66 -5.11 -48.74
CA ARG A 18 -55.16 -3.98 -48.01
C ARG A 18 -55.52 -4.20 -46.58
N GLU A 19 -54.57 -4.48 -45.74
CA GLU A 19 -54.57 -4.16 -44.33
C GLU A 19 -53.47 -3.15 -44.10
N ASP A 20 -53.87 -2.06 -43.49
CA ASP A 20 -53.02 -0.94 -43.15
C ASP A 20 -52.00 -1.40 -42.09
N ASP A 21 -50.78 -1.74 -42.55
CA ASP A 21 -49.61 -1.86 -41.66
C ASP A 21 -49.15 -0.46 -41.31
N GLU A 22 -49.59 0.03 -40.15
CA GLU A 22 -48.90 1.12 -39.48
C GLU A 22 -47.41 0.75 -39.33
N PRO A 23 -46.49 1.65 -39.68
CA PRO A 23 -45.07 1.41 -39.39
C PRO A 23 -44.90 1.34 -37.86
N GLN A 24 -44.64 0.14 -37.37
CA GLN A 24 -44.11 -0.01 -36.01
C GLN A 24 -42.88 0.88 -35.94
N SER A 25 -43.03 1.98 -35.20
CA SER A 25 -41.93 2.79 -34.74
C SER A 25 -41.00 1.87 -33.96
N GLN A 26 -39.89 1.49 -34.58
CA GLN A 26 -38.75 0.92 -33.85
C GLN A 26 -38.39 1.98 -32.80
N GLN A 27 -38.81 1.73 -31.59
CA GLN A 27 -38.33 2.43 -30.42
C GLN A 27 -36.79 2.30 -30.45
N PRO A 28 -36.04 3.40 -30.53
CA PRO A 28 -34.61 3.31 -30.47
C PRO A 28 -34.27 2.56 -29.16
N ALA A 29 -33.45 1.54 -29.26
CA ALA A 29 -32.90 0.87 -28.12
C ALA A 29 -32.41 1.99 -27.17
N GLN A 30 -33.00 2.08 -26.00
CA GLN A 30 -32.48 2.94 -24.94
C GLN A 30 -31.03 2.46 -24.73
N GLN A 31 -30.07 3.23 -25.25
CA GLN A 31 -28.72 3.16 -24.78
C GLN A 31 -28.84 3.48 -23.30
N ASP A 32 -28.60 2.47 -22.50
CA ASP A 32 -28.42 2.61 -21.05
C ASP A 32 -27.19 3.52 -20.88
N THR A 33 -27.46 4.81 -20.86
CA THR A 33 -26.42 5.82 -20.62
C THR A 33 -26.11 5.66 -19.15
N MET A 34 -25.08 4.88 -18.82
CA MET A 34 -24.55 4.81 -17.47
C MET A 34 -24.39 6.24 -16.98
N GLN A 35 -25.11 6.58 -15.93
CA GLN A 35 -25.03 7.91 -15.35
C GLN A 35 -23.77 7.92 -14.50
N GLN A 36 -22.91 8.90 -14.74
CA GLN A 36 -21.62 9.05 -14.09
C GLN A 36 -21.56 10.32 -13.26
N MET A 37 -20.68 10.32 -12.27
CA MET A 37 -20.39 11.45 -11.43
C MET A 37 -18.89 11.59 -11.21
N VAL A 38 -18.38 12.83 -11.16
CA VAL A 38 -17.00 13.11 -10.75
C VAL A 38 -16.96 13.34 -9.25
N ILE A 39 -16.12 12.56 -8.56
CA ILE A 39 -15.92 12.63 -7.11
C ILE A 39 -14.48 13.06 -6.84
N HIS A 40 -14.32 14.08 -6.01
CA HIS A 40 -13.02 14.60 -5.60
C HIS A 40 -12.68 14.08 -4.21
N PHE A 41 -11.51 13.48 -4.05
CA PHE A 41 -10.99 12.99 -2.77
C PHE A 41 -9.86 13.88 -2.29
N GLU A 42 -9.90 14.22 -1.01
CA GLU A 42 -8.84 14.91 -0.27
C GLU A 42 -8.37 14.01 0.87
N PHE A 43 -7.07 14.01 1.15
CA PHE A 43 -6.45 13.16 2.15
C PHE A 43 -5.80 14.01 3.26
N PRO A 44 -6.56 14.40 4.30
CA PRO A 44 -5.97 15.02 5.48
C PRO A 44 -5.14 13.99 6.23
N MET A 45 -3.89 14.34 6.55
CA MET A 45 -3.01 13.51 7.39
C MET A 45 -3.08 13.98 8.84
N ALA A 46 -3.22 13.04 9.77
CA ALA A 46 -3.00 13.33 11.18
C ALA A 46 -1.48 13.36 11.44
N VAL A 47 -0.92 14.56 11.60
CA VAL A 47 0.43 14.73 12.14
C VAL A 47 0.28 15.03 13.61
N SER A 48 0.84 14.19 14.48
CA SER A 48 0.82 14.40 15.93
C SER A 48 1.92 15.37 16.34
N VAL A 49 1.73 16.66 16.01
CA VAL A 49 2.45 17.76 16.66
C VAL A 49 1.47 18.93 16.80
N GLN A 50 1.35 19.47 18.00
CA GLN A 50 0.39 20.54 18.35
C GLN A 50 0.65 21.84 17.58
N PRO A 51 -0.40 22.63 17.25
CA PRO A 51 -1.85 22.35 17.10
C PRO A 51 -2.17 21.81 15.72
N MET A 52 -3.27 21.06 15.58
CA MET A 52 -3.72 20.43 14.34
C MET A 52 -3.76 21.41 13.17
N THR A 53 -2.69 21.46 12.40
CA THR A 53 -2.72 21.93 11.02
C THR A 53 -2.99 20.70 10.15
N ARG A 54 -3.89 20.82 9.15
CA ARG A 54 -4.07 19.76 8.15
C ARG A 54 -2.74 19.55 7.43
N ALA A 55 -2.06 18.46 7.75
CA ALA A 55 -0.91 18.02 6.96
C ALA A 55 -1.41 17.38 5.67
N THR A 56 -0.65 17.54 4.60
CA THR A 56 -0.90 16.90 3.30
C THR A 56 -0.08 15.62 3.17
N LEU A 57 -0.34 14.83 2.13
CA LEU A 57 0.51 13.67 1.79
C LEU A 57 1.96 14.09 1.54
N ALA A 58 2.16 15.28 0.94
CA ALA A 58 3.48 15.85 0.72
C ALA A 58 4.20 16.20 2.04
N ASP A 59 3.49 16.74 3.04
CA ASP A 59 4.05 17.01 4.37
C ASP A 59 4.51 15.72 5.06
N ALA A 60 3.81 14.61 4.84
CA ALA A 60 4.21 13.27 5.29
C ALA A 60 5.34 12.66 4.45
N GLN A 61 5.86 13.38 3.43
CA GLN A 61 6.87 12.91 2.50
C GLN A 61 6.47 11.62 1.76
N LEU A 62 5.19 11.41 1.53
CA LEU A 62 4.70 10.32 0.70
C LEU A 62 4.97 10.65 -0.77
N THR A 63 5.30 9.62 -1.53
CA THR A 63 5.69 9.78 -2.95
C THR A 63 4.69 9.20 -3.90
N ASP A 64 3.82 8.32 -3.41
CA ASP A 64 2.89 7.55 -4.22
C ASP A 64 1.52 7.47 -3.56
N LEU A 65 0.48 7.53 -4.37
CA LEU A 65 -0.91 7.36 -3.95
C LEU A 65 -1.67 6.56 -5.01
N TRP A 66 -2.24 5.43 -4.61
CA TRP A 66 -3.11 4.59 -5.44
C TRP A 66 -4.55 4.65 -4.96
N LEU A 67 -5.47 4.62 -5.91
CA LEU A 67 -6.88 4.32 -5.74
C LEU A 67 -7.23 3.13 -6.62
N PHE A 68 -7.85 2.11 -6.01
CA PHE A 68 -8.49 0.99 -6.69
C PHE A 68 -9.99 1.10 -6.46
N ASP A 69 -10.76 1.15 -7.54
CA ASP A 69 -12.22 1.32 -7.53
C ASP A 69 -12.89 0.04 -8.03
N TYR A 70 -13.69 -0.56 -7.17
CA TYR A 70 -14.47 -1.76 -7.46
C TYR A 70 -15.95 -1.42 -7.48
N LEU A 71 -16.61 -1.67 -8.61
CA LEU A 71 -18.06 -1.62 -8.77
C LEU A 71 -18.59 -3.05 -8.82
N ASP A 72 -19.53 -3.40 -7.95
CA ASP A 72 -20.14 -4.73 -7.86
C ASP A 72 -19.12 -5.88 -7.80
N GLY A 73 -18.00 -5.66 -7.08
CA GLY A 73 -16.94 -6.63 -6.89
C GLY A 73 -15.94 -6.75 -8.05
N SER A 74 -16.08 -5.95 -9.11
CA SER A 74 -15.16 -5.91 -10.25
C SER A 74 -14.30 -4.64 -10.21
N LEU A 75 -12.99 -4.77 -10.42
CA LEU A 75 -12.09 -3.62 -10.55
C LEU A 75 -12.44 -2.85 -11.83
N VAL A 76 -12.88 -1.60 -11.70
CA VAL A 76 -13.31 -0.74 -12.82
C VAL A 76 -12.35 0.41 -13.07
N ASN A 77 -11.66 0.91 -12.04
CA ASN A 77 -10.67 1.97 -12.16
C ASN A 77 -9.45 1.71 -11.30
N THR A 78 -8.29 2.15 -11.80
CA THR A 78 -7.06 2.28 -11.01
C THR A 78 -6.45 3.64 -11.30
N ILE A 79 -6.21 4.44 -10.27
CA ILE A 79 -5.54 5.74 -10.37
C ILE A 79 -4.25 5.65 -9.56
N HIS A 80 -3.14 6.05 -10.17
CA HIS A 80 -1.85 6.22 -9.50
C HIS A 80 -1.39 7.65 -9.68
N GLN A 81 -1.04 8.29 -8.57
CA GLN A 81 -0.39 9.60 -8.54
C GLN A 81 0.98 9.46 -7.88
N THR A 82 1.92 10.24 -8.37
CA THR A 82 3.24 10.38 -7.78
C THR A 82 3.44 11.79 -7.21
N SER A 83 4.41 11.98 -6.34
CA SER A 83 4.74 13.30 -5.79
C SER A 83 5.20 14.31 -6.84
N GLU A 84 5.46 13.88 -8.08
CA GLU A 84 5.78 14.73 -9.21
C GLU A 84 4.54 15.31 -9.89
N ASP A 85 3.37 14.73 -9.64
CA ASP A 85 2.09 15.21 -10.19
C ASP A 85 1.65 16.52 -9.52
N VAL A 86 1.23 17.50 -10.32
CA VAL A 86 0.83 18.83 -9.84
C VAL A 86 -0.31 18.78 -8.82
N ASN A 87 -1.18 17.78 -8.92
CA ASN A 87 -2.33 17.57 -8.04
C ASN A 87 -2.16 16.35 -7.14
N PHE A 88 -0.93 15.99 -6.77
CA PHE A 88 -0.67 14.90 -5.83
C PHE A 88 -1.46 15.07 -4.53
N GLY A 89 -2.20 14.02 -4.17
CA GLY A 89 -3.09 14.04 -2.99
C GLY A 89 -4.47 14.67 -3.24
N ALA A 90 -4.83 14.93 -4.52
CA ALA A 90 -6.17 15.34 -4.92
C ALA A 90 -6.63 14.46 -6.08
N ILE A 91 -7.37 13.39 -5.79
CA ILE A 91 -7.89 12.46 -6.80
C ILE A 91 -9.26 12.94 -7.28
N ALA A 92 -9.46 12.96 -8.60
CA ALA A 92 -10.76 13.10 -9.24
C ALA A 92 -11.13 11.77 -9.90
N LEU A 93 -12.15 11.09 -9.38
CA LEU A 93 -12.67 9.82 -9.89
C LEU A 93 -13.96 10.07 -10.66
N THR A 94 -14.02 9.67 -11.92
CA THR A 94 -15.28 9.56 -12.67
C THR A 94 -15.86 8.18 -12.38
N ALA A 95 -16.95 8.12 -11.63
CA ALA A 95 -17.58 6.88 -11.18
C ALA A 95 -18.99 6.73 -11.78
N ASP A 96 -19.36 5.53 -12.18
CA ASP A 96 -20.71 5.13 -12.53
C ASP A 96 -21.61 5.17 -11.29
N TYR A 97 -22.94 5.27 -11.47
CA TYR A 97 -23.84 5.13 -10.34
C TYR A 97 -23.86 3.67 -9.86
N GLY A 98 -23.82 3.46 -8.54
CA GLY A 98 -23.84 2.15 -7.91
C GLY A 98 -23.02 2.09 -6.64
N SER A 99 -22.85 0.85 -6.12
CA SER A 99 -22.13 0.57 -4.89
C SER A 99 -20.66 0.31 -5.19
N HIS A 100 -19.81 1.26 -4.80
CA HIS A 100 -18.38 1.20 -4.96
C HIS A 100 -17.67 0.79 -3.67
N ASN A 101 -16.63 -0.05 -3.82
CA ASN A 101 -15.62 -0.27 -2.78
C ASN A 101 -14.30 0.34 -3.27
N LEU A 102 -13.88 1.39 -2.58
CA LEU A 102 -12.68 2.16 -2.91
C LEU A 102 -11.57 1.78 -1.94
N TYR A 103 -10.37 1.51 -2.45
CA TYR A 103 -9.20 1.19 -1.64
C TYR A 103 -8.08 2.17 -1.97
N PHE A 104 -7.57 2.82 -0.93
CA PHE A 104 -6.53 3.82 -1.03
C PHE A 104 -5.26 3.29 -0.40
N VAL A 105 -4.13 3.44 -1.10
CA VAL A 105 -2.80 3.11 -0.59
C VAL A 105 -1.89 4.29 -0.86
N ALA A 106 -1.20 4.79 0.16
CA ALA A 106 -0.18 5.82 -0.01
C ALA A 106 1.14 5.34 0.62
N SER A 107 2.26 5.53 -0.06
CA SER A 107 3.56 5.06 0.42
C SER A 107 4.68 6.05 0.12
N ARG A 108 5.83 5.83 0.76
CA ARG A 108 7.07 6.55 0.51
C ARG A 108 8.06 5.63 -0.20
N GLY A 109 8.72 6.12 -1.24
CA GLY A 109 9.94 5.53 -1.78
C GLY A 109 9.72 4.70 -3.03
N GLN A 110 10.12 3.45 -3.03
CA GLN A 110 10.21 2.64 -4.25
C GLN A 110 8.85 2.22 -4.79
N GLU A 111 8.74 2.18 -6.11
CA GLU A 111 7.60 1.61 -6.81
C GLU A 111 7.37 0.16 -6.38
N PRO A 112 6.14 -0.21 -6.00
CA PRO A 112 5.79 -1.58 -5.64
C PRO A 112 5.53 -2.46 -6.87
N ALA A 113 5.57 -3.77 -6.66
CA ALA A 113 4.97 -4.74 -7.57
C ALA A 113 3.50 -4.95 -7.17
N ILE A 114 2.59 -4.90 -8.15
CA ILE A 114 1.16 -5.14 -7.96
C ILE A 114 0.78 -6.42 -8.71
N SER A 115 0.16 -7.36 -8.01
CA SER A 115 -0.31 -8.63 -8.56
C SER A 115 -1.67 -9.01 -7.94
N GLY A 116 -2.73 -8.98 -8.74
CA GLY A 116 -4.08 -9.15 -8.22
C GLY A 116 -4.42 -8.06 -7.20
N THR A 117 -4.76 -8.45 -5.97
CA THR A 117 -5.03 -7.53 -4.85
C THR A 117 -3.81 -7.25 -3.98
N GLU A 118 -2.67 -7.86 -4.27
CA GLU A 118 -1.46 -7.72 -3.48
C GLU A 118 -0.54 -6.62 -4.01
N ILE A 119 -0.07 -5.76 -3.11
CA ILE A 119 0.98 -4.77 -3.36
C ILE A 119 2.18 -5.14 -2.51
N THR A 120 3.36 -5.30 -3.14
CA THR A 120 4.60 -5.71 -2.46
C THR A 120 5.75 -4.77 -2.79
N TRP A 121 6.61 -4.53 -1.80
CA TRP A 121 7.79 -3.68 -1.93
C TRP A 121 9.06 -4.48 -1.64
N ALA A 122 10.10 -4.28 -2.44
CA ALA A 122 11.42 -4.84 -2.13
C ALA A 122 11.96 -4.29 -0.80
N LYS A 123 11.62 -3.04 -0.47
CA LYS A 123 11.95 -2.37 0.79
C LYS A 123 10.73 -1.64 1.29
N PRO A 124 9.91 -2.23 2.18
CA PRO A 124 8.80 -1.52 2.80
C PRO A 124 9.24 -0.20 3.43
N SER A 125 8.39 0.78 3.34
CA SER A 125 8.58 2.12 3.90
C SER A 125 7.32 2.56 4.62
N ASP A 126 7.24 3.83 5.00
CA ASP A 126 6.03 4.38 5.61
C ASP A 126 4.85 4.27 4.64
N THR A 127 3.84 3.50 4.99
CA THR A 127 2.71 3.14 4.12
C THR A 127 1.40 3.25 4.89
N PHE A 128 0.40 3.82 4.20
CA PHE A 128 -0.93 4.09 4.72
C PHE A 128 -1.97 3.44 3.81
N TRP A 129 -3.11 3.09 4.40
CA TRP A 129 -4.20 2.43 3.71
C TRP A 129 -5.56 2.87 4.24
N LYS A 130 -6.58 2.80 3.39
CA LYS A 130 -7.99 2.94 3.77
C LYS A 130 -8.90 2.24 2.78
N SER A 131 -9.97 1.64 3.29
CA SER A 131 -11.13 1.22 2.50
C SER A 131 -12.29 2.18 2.73
N LEU A 132 -13.08 2.43 1.69
CA LEU A 132 -14.27 3.25 1.73
C LEU A 132 -15.36 2.60 0.86
N ALA A 133 -16.46 2.20 1.49
CA ALA A 133 -17.68 1.84 0.76
C ALA A 133 -18.46 3.13 0.43
N LEU A 134 -18.83 3.32 -0.83
CA LEU A 134 -19.46 4.54 -1.32
C LEU A 134 -20.61 4.20 -2.26
N GLU A 135 -21.81 4.67 -1.94
CA GLU A 135 -22.94 4.60 -2.85
C GLU A 135 -22.95 5.86 -3.73
N VAL A 136 -22.65 5.69 -5.01
CA VAL A 136 -22.62 6.79 -6.00
C VAL A 136 -24.03 6.96 -6.58
N ALA A 137 -24.67 8.09 -6.27
CA ALA A 137 -26.04 8.36 -6.66
C ALA A 137 -26.26 9.85 -6.98
N PRO A 138 -27.31 10.19 -7.71
CA PRO A 138 -27.65 11.59 -7.99
C PRO A 138 -27.82 12.40 -6.70
N GLY A 139 -27.15 13.57 -6.65
CA GLY A 139 -27.29 14.51 -5.53
C GLY A 139 -26.40 14.22 -4.32
N MET A 140 -25.53 13.19 -4.36
CA MET A 140 -24.49 13.02 -3.36
C MET A 140 -23.44 14.14 -3.42
N SER A 141 -22.66 14.30 -2.35
CA SER A 141 -21.52 15.23 -2.34
C SER A 141 -20.43 14.77 -3.31
N ALA A 142 -20.04 15.66 -4.21
CA ALA A 142 -18.91 15.44 -5.13
C ALA A 142 -17.53 15.55 -4.44
N SER A 143 -17.47 15.85 -3.16
CA SER A 143 -16.21 15.95 -2.40
C SER A 143 -16.24 15.03 -1.19
N GLN A 144 -15.19 14.23 -1.04
CA GLN A 144 -15.00 13.27 0.03
C GLN A 144 -13.64 13.50 0.71
N SER A 145 -13.61 13.40 2.02
CA SER A 145 -12.38 13.48 2.82
C SER A 145 -12.05 12.08 3.36
N VAL A 146 -10.87 11.56 3.05
CA VAL A 146 -10.44 10.21 3.42
C VAL A 146 -9.20 10.30 4.30
N MET A 147 -9.32 9.87 5.55
CA MET A 147 -8.19 9.76 6.47
C MET A 147 -7.56 8.38 6.32
N LEU A 148 -6.29 8.34 5.97
CA LEU A 148 -5.53 7.11 5.79
C LEU A 148 -4.94 6.64 7.13
N ASP A 149 -4.97 5.34 7.37
CA ASP A 149 -4.42 4.68 8.55
C ASP A 149 -3.07 4.04 8.20
N ARG A 150 -2.03 4.25 9.04
CA ARG A 150 -0.72 3.62 8.83
C ARG A 150 -0.81 2.11 9.06
N VAL A 151 -0.31 1.32 8.09
CA VAL A 151 -0.42 -0.14 8.09
C VAL A 151 0.91 -0.87 8.31
N VAL A 152 1.96 -0.12 8.57
CA VAL A 152 3.29 -0.65 8.86
C VAL A 152 3.65 -0.55 10.34
N THR A 153 4.60 -1.37 10.75
CA THR A 153 5.38 -1.25 11.97
C THR A 153 6.79 -0.83 11.63
N ARG A 154 7.54 -0.29 12.60
CA ARG A 154 8.94 0.10 12.44
C ARG A 154 9.78 -0.54 13.54
N LEU A 155 10.83 -1.27 13.14
CA LEU A 155 11.88 -1.69 14.07
C LEU A 155 13.02 -0.68 14.04
N ARG A 156 13.39 -0.15 15.21
CA ARG A 156 14.56 0.71 15.40
C ARG A 156 15.61 -0.03 16.21
N ILE A 157 16.84 -0.07 15.70
CA ILE A 157 18.02 -0.62 16.41
C ILE A 157 18.92 0.56 16.74
N SER A 158 19.20 0.77 18.03
CA SER A 158 20.11 1.81 18.53
C SER A 158 21.25 1.13 19.29
N VAL A 159 22.49 1.29 18.80
CA VAL A 159 23.69 0.67 19.34
C VAL A 159 24.35 1.64 20.32
N THR A 160 24.61 1.18 21.55
CA THR A 160 25.11 2.01 22.64
C THR A 160 26.61 1.94 22.84
N ASP A 161 27.27 0.89 22.36
CA ASP A 161 28.72 0.73 22.46
C ASP A 161 29.46 1.44 21.30
N GLU A 162 30.79 1.50 21.42
CA GLU A 162 31.64 2.14 20.41
C GLU A 162 31.58 1.34 19.08
N VAL A 163 31.37 2.06 18.00
CA VAL A 163 31.29 1.50 16.65
C VAL A 163 32.70 1.14 16.15
N PRO A 164 33.03 -0.14 15.90
CA PRO A 164 34.37 -0.55 15.49
C PRO A 164 34.72 -0.09 14.07
N ALA A 165 36.02 0.15 13.84
CA ALA A 165 36.53 0.65 12.55
C ALA A 165 36.26 -0.29 11.36
N THR A 166 36.01 -1.55 11.61
CA THR A 166 35.75 -2.59 10.61
C THR A 166 34.26 -2.69 10.22
N LEU A 167 33.36 -2.01 10.93
CA LEU A 167 31.93 -2.04 10.63
C LEU A 167 31.65 -1.32 9.31
N ALA A 168 30.93 -2.01 8.41
CA ALA A 168 30.47 -1.44 7.15
C ALA A 168 28.96 -1.58 6.95
N LYS A 169 28.35 -2.62 7.53
CA LYS A 169 26.94 -2.93 7.32
C LYS A 169 26.29 -3.45 8.59
N LEU A 170 25.00 -3.16 8.77
CA LEU A 170 24.10 -3.86 9.68
C LEU A 170 23.19 -4.77 8.88
N SER A 171 23.00 -5.99 9.33
CA SER A 171 22.02 -6.94 8.82
C SER A 171 20.95 -7.14 9.89
N ILE A 172 19.69 -6.85 9.57
CA ILE A 172 18.55 -7.04 10.47
C ILE A 172 17.64 -8.07 9.82
N THR A 173 17.43 -9.19 10.49
CA THR A 173 16.71 -10.35 9.93
C THR A 173 15.65 -10.83 10.92
N PRO A 174 14.39 -10.32 10.83
CA PRO A 174 13.27 -10.95 11.52
C PRO A 174 12.98 -12.33 10.93
N ALA A 175 12.56 -13.27 11.77
CA ALA A 175 12.19 -14.62 11.32
C ALA A 175 10.89 -14.61 10.50
N HIS A 176 9.99 -13.67 10.81
CA HIS A 176 8.79 -13.37 10.03
C HIS A 176 8.72 -11.87 9.77
N TRP A 177 8.61 -11.48 8.50
CA TRP A 177 8.54 -10.08 8.12
C TRP A 177 7.77 -9.92 6.80
N TYR A 178 6.70 -9.11 6.83
CA TYR A 178 5.83 -8.94 5.68
C TYR A 178 6.27 -7.76 4.82
N TYR A 179 6.31 -7.99 3.51
CA TYR A 179 6.80 -7.04 2.51
C TYR A 179 5.70 -6.36 1.71
N GLY A 180 4.44 -6.66 1.99
CA GLY A 180 3.29 -6.10 1.28
C GLY A 180 1.99 -6.22 2.05
N LEU A 181 0.92 -5.76 1.39
CA LEU A 181 -0.45 -5.86 1.87
C LEU A 181 -1.39 -6.30 0.74
N ASP A 182 -2.46 -6.97 1.09
CA ASP A 182 -3.66 -7.08 0.27
C ASP A 182 -4.46 -5.77 0.43
N TYR A 183 -4.56 -4.97 -0.63
CA TYR A 183 -5.20 -3.66 -0.54
C TYR A 183 -6.72 -3.74 -0.36
N THR A 184 -7.35 -4.88 -0.60
CA THR A 184 -8.79 -5.03 -0.36
C THR A 184 -9.12 -5.26 1.10
N THR A 185 -8.20 -5.82 1.87
CA THR A 185 -8.36 -6.12 3.29
C THR A 185 -7.49 -5.26 4.21
N GLY A 186 -6.38 -4.74 3.69
CA GLY A 186 -5.36 -4.04 4.47
C GLY A 186 -4.52 -4.99 5.34
N GLU A 187 -4.59 -6.30 5.10
CA GLU A 187 -3.81 -7.30 5.84
C GLU A 187 -2.46 -7.57 5.16
N PRO A 188 -1.42 -7.95 5.94
CA PRO A 188 -0.08 -8.16 5.43
C PRO A 188 0.02 -9.40 4.56
N VAL A 189 0.84 -9.31 3.51
CA VAL A 189 1.17 -10.42 2.61
C VAL A 189 2.69 -10.52 2.40
N SER A 190 3.14 -11.59 1.75
CA SER A 190 4.55 -11.81 1.39
C SER A 190 5.46 -11.89 2.61
N ASP A 191 5.16 -12.84 3.52
CA ASP A 191 6.04 -13.20 4.64
C ASP A 191 7.35 -13.79 4.10
N ALA A 192 8.48 -13.23 4.53
CA ALA A 192 9.79 -13.72 4.15
C ALA A 192 10.84 -13.49 5.25
N THR A 193 11.71 -14.47 5.43
CA THR A 193 12.91 -14.35 6.23
C THR A 193 14.05 -13.87 5.33
N SER A 194 14.21 -12.56 5.19
CA SER A 194 15.23 -11.95 4.34
C SER A 194 16.02 -10.90 5.10
N PRO A 195 17.37 -10.95 5.08
CA PRO A 195 18.16 -9.94 5.76
C PRO A 195 17.99 -8.56 5.11
N ARG A 196 17.75 -7.57 5.95
CA ARG A 196 17.74 -6.15 5.57
C ARG A 196 19.13 -5.60 5.81
N ILE A 197 19.90 -5.47 4.73
CA ILE A 197 21.27 -4.95 4.77
C ILE A 197 21.24 -3.42 4.70
N ILE A 198 21.84 -2.76 5.68
CA ILE A 198 21.91 -1.31 5.80
C ILE A 198 23.40 -0.92 5.84
N SER A 199 23.83 -0.10 4.90
CA SER A 199 25.18 0.47 4.91
C SER A 199 25.33 1.44 6.08
N VAL A 200 26.44 1.32 6.81
CA VAL A 200 26.76 2.21 7.92
C VAL A 200 27.70 3.31 7.42
N PRO A 201 27.30 4.58 7.49
CA PRO A 201 28.17 5.69 7.13
C PRO A 201 29.44 5.74 8.00
N SER A 202 30.57 6.07 7.39
CA SER A 202 31.85 6.16 8.11
C SER A 202 31.86 7.21 9.25
N SER A 203 30.94 8.16 9.23
CA SER A 203 30.76 9.14 10.31
C SER A 203 30.38 8.52 11.66
N TYR A 204 29.85 7.28 11.68
CA TYR A 204 29.53 6.58 12.90
C TYR A 204 30.74 5.84 13.51
N ILE A 205 31.80 5.58 12.74
CA ILE A 205 32.98 4.85 13.21
C ILE A 205 33.63 5.58 14.39
N GLY A 206 33.91 4.85 15.48
CA GLY A 206 34.48 5.39 16.72
C GLY A 206 33.49 6.20 17.56
N THR A 207 32.23 6.33 17.16
CA THR A 207 31.21 7.00 17.99
C THR A 207 30.53 6.00 18.94
N THR A 208 30.01 6.53 20.05
CA THR A 208 29.27 5.76 21.06
C THR A 208 27.85 6.28 21.14
N GLY A 209 26.86 5.39 21.09
CA GLY A 209 25.44 5.72 21.24
C GLY A 209 24.81 6.53 20.10
N GLN A 210 25.50 6.69 18.97
CA GLN A 210 25.00 7.46 17.82
C GLN A 210 24.46 6.59 16.68
N LEU A 211 24.88 5.33 16.59
CA LEU A 211 24.44 4.43 15.52
C LEU A 211 23.02 3.97 15.77
N SER A 212 22.11 4.43 14.90
CA SER A 212 20.71 4.01 14.91
C SER A 212 20.26 3.69 13.48
N SER A 213 19.51 2.61 13.33
CA SER A 213 18.97 2.17 12.04
C SER A 213 17.55 1.66 12.21
N SER A 214 16.75 1.71 11.13
CA SER A 214 15.37 1.27 11.17
C SER A 214 14.98 0.50 9.91
N ILE A 215 14.08 -0.46 10.10
CA ILE A 215 13.39 -1.15 9.00
C ILE A 215 11.88 -1.06 9.20
N TYR A 216 11.15 -1.08 8.09
CA TYR A 216 9.69 -1.08 8.06
C TYR A 216 9.20 -2.43 7.56
N GLY A 217 8.04 -2.88 8.07
CA GLY A 217 7.32 -4.05 7.60
C GLY A 217 5.83 -3.89 7.79
N PHE A 218 5.05 -4.63 7.05
CA PHE A 218 3.61 -4.63 7.21
C PHE A 218 3.24 -5.44 8.45
N CYS A 219 2.18 -5.01 9.12
CA CYS A 219 1.66 -5.66 10.32
C CYS A 219 0.13 -5.70 10.25
N GLY A 220 -0.44 -6.84 10.59
CA GLY A 220 -1.88 -7.04 10.63
C GLY A 220 -2.55 -6.28 11.78
N SER A 221 -3.84 -6.49 11.92
CA SER A 221 -4.64 -5.97 13.03
C SER A 221 -4.23 -6.59 14.38
N SER A 222 -3.63 -7.78 14.36
CA SER A 222 -3.08 -8.48 15.53
C SER A 222 -1.60 -8.20 15.67
N GLU A 223 -1.09 -8.29 16.91
CA GLU A 223 0.33 -8.22 17.20
C GLU A 223 1.07 -9.38 16.52
N LEU A 224 2.21 -9.06 15.87
CA LEU A 224 3.17 -10.03 15.37
C LEU A 224 4.31 -10.15 16.37
N THR A 225 4.58 -11.34 16.88
CA THR A 225 5.76 -11.62 17.72
C THR A 225 6.71 -12.51 16.95
N THR A 226 7.98 -12.10 16.80
CA THR A 226 8.99 -12.86 16.06
C THR A 226 10.38 -12.63 16.61
N ASP A 227 11.28 -13.58 16.38
CA ASP A 227 12.71 -13.41 16.69
C ASP A 227 13.37 -12.52 15.65
N VAL A 228 14.36 -11.72 16.08
CA VAL A 228 15.12 -10.84 15.20
C VAL A 228 16.60 -11.07 15.40
N VAL A 229 17.32 -11.40 14.34
CA VAL A 229 18.78 -11.44 14.34
C VAL A 229 19.32 -10.10 13.85
N VAL A 230 20.20 -9.49 14.65
CA VAL A 230 20.94 -8.28 14.28
C VAL A 230 22.42 -8.66 14.17
N ALA A 231 23.01 -8.50 13.00
CA ALA A 231 24.42 -8.77 12.76
C ALA A 231 25.16 -7.54 12.25
N ALA A 232 26.38 -7.37 12.72
CA ALA A 232 27.32 -6.37 12.26
C ALA A 232 28.30 -7.04 11.28
N LEU A 233 28.47 -6.44 10.10
CA LEU A 233 29.28 -7.01 9.03
C LEU A 233 30.35 -6.02 8.56
N THR A 234 31.46 -6.57 8.09
CA THR A 234 32.51 -5.84 7.35
C THR A 234 32.05 -5.54 5.92
N SER A 235 32.91 -4.89 5.14
CA SER A 235 32.63 -4.60 3.72
C SER A 235 32.55 -5.86 2.85
N ASP A 236 33.27 -6.91 3.21
CA ASP A 236 33.29 -8.23 2.54
C ASP A 236 32.29 -9.24 3.11
N ASP A 237 31.30 -8.73 3.88
CA ASP A 237 30.23 -9.52 4.52
C ASP A 237 30.67 -10.48 5.63
N SER A 238 31.91 -10.36 6.13
CA SER A 238 32.35 -11.12 7.30
C SER A 238 31.69 -10.60 8.57
N GLN A 239 31.17 -11.51 9.41
CA GLN A 239 30.47 -11.14 10.63
C GLN A 239 31.45 -10.70 11.72
N ILE A 240 31.22 -9.48 12.26
CA ILE A 240 31.96 -8.92 13.42
C ILE A 240 31.29 -9.33 14.73
N ALA A 241 29.97 -9.18 14.77
CA ALA A 241 29.11 -9.45 15.93
C ALA A 241 27.73 -9.86 15.48
N ALA A 242 27.00 -10.59 16.32
CA ALA A 242 25.59 -10.84 16.13
C ALA A 242 24.87 -10.97 17.47
N LEU A 243 23.59 -10.60 17.46
CA LEU A 243 22.69 -10.68 18.61
C LEU A 243 21.34 -11.20 18.12
N THR A 244 20.75 -12.13 18.86
CA THR A 244 19.37 -12.56 18.66
C THR A 244 18.47 -11.90 19.70
N LEU A 245 17.45 -11.20 19.26
CA LEU A 245 16.39 -10.64 20.06
C LEU A 245 15.21 -11.61 20.01
N PRO A 246 14.91 -12.34 21.07
CA PRO A 246 13.82 -13.31 21.07
C PRO A 246 12.47 -12.62 21.27
N SER A 247 11.44 -13.14 20.62
CA SER A 247 10.03 -12.77 20.84
C SER A 247 9.76 -11.27 20.80
N VAL A 248 10.32 -10.59 19.79
CA VAL A 248 10.14 -9.12 19.62
C VAL A 248 8.71 -8.84 19.17
N PRO A 249 7.94 -8.01 19.90
CA PRO A 249 6.57 -7.68 19.54
C PRO A 249 6.54 -6.55 18.52
N PHE A 250 5.67 -6.68 17.52
CA PHE A 250 5.39 -5.68 16.50
C PHE A 250 3.90 -5.39 16.41
N VAL A 251 3.55 -4.13 16.48
CA VAL A 251 2.17 -3.66 16.44
C VAL A 251 2.02 -2.65 15.31
N ARG A 252 0.92 -2.72 14.55
CA ARG A 252 0.58 -1.77 13.50
C ARG A 252 0.63 -0.33 14.03
N ASN A 253 1.22 0.58 13.26
CA ASN A 253 1.38 2.00 13.61
C ASN A 253 2.16 2.24 14.91
N ARG A 254 3.14 1.37 15.23
CA ARG A 254 4.01 1.49 16.40
C ARG A 254 5.47 1.33 16.00
N ILE A 255 6.35 1.89 16.84
CA ILE A 255 7.79 1.70 16.75
C ILE A 255 8.20 0.74 17.85
N THR A 256 8.79 -0.40 17.47
CA THR A 256 9.49 -1.27 18.39
C THR A 256 10.96 -0.89 18.38
N SER A 257 11.52 -0.52 19.51
CA SER A 257 12.90 -0.08 19.65
C SER A 257 13.72 -1.08 20.44
N TYR A 258 14.86 -1.46 19.91
CA TYR A 258 15.94 -2.10 20.63
C TYR A 258 17.02 -1.05 20.91
N THR A 259 17.47 -0.98 22.17
CA THR A 259 18.60 -0.14 22.56
C THR A 259 19.55 -0.98 23.41
N GLY A 260 20.80 -1.11 23.00
CA GLY A 260 21.78 -1.92 23.71
C GLY A 260 23.12 -2.04 23.01
N GLN A 261 23.98 -2.86 23.58
CA GLN A 261 25.31 -3.15 23.05
C GLN A 261 25.22 -4.23 21.98
N LEU A 262 25.97 -4.08 20.91
CA LEU A 262 26.09 -5.05 19.83
C LEU A 262 27.50 -5.68 19.77
N PHE A 263 28.53 -4.91 20.09
CA PHE A 263 29.95 -5.32 19.96
C PHE A 263 30.55 -5.79 21.29
N GLY A 264 30.04 -5.30 22.43
CA GLY A 264 30.37 -5.80 23.75
C GLY A 264 29.59 -7.08 24.08
N HIS A 265 30.03 -7.82 25.09
CA HIS A 265 29.26 -8.98 25.59
C HIS A 265 28.07 -8.48 26.42
N ALA A 266 26.96 -8.17 25.72
CA ALA A 266 25.76 -7.64 26.34
C ALA A 266 24.96 -8.75 27.04
N ASN A 267 24.75 -8.59 28.35
CA ASN A 267 23.83 -9.40 29.13
C ASN A 267 22.45 -8.75 29.33
N SER A 268 22.21 -7.56 28.78
CA SER A 268 20.94 -6.86 28.91
C SER A 268 20.43 -6.39 27.54
N VAL A 269 19.25 -6.88 27.18
CA VAL A 269 18.52 -6.50 25.99
C VAL A 269 17.27 -5.76 26.43
N ASN A 270 17.12 -4.52 26.03
CA ASN A 270 15.90 -3.75 26.26
C ASN A 270 15.14 -3.62 24.95
N VAL A 271 13.94 -4.20 24.89
CA VAL A 271 12.99 -4.03 23.80
C VAL A 271 11.80 -3.25 24.32
N SER A 272 11.40 -2.20 23.65
CA SER A 272 10.21 -1.42 23.98
C SER A 272 9.33 -1.20 22.76
N VAL A 273 8.01 -1.14 22.99
CA VAL A 273 7.03 -0.72 21.97
C VAL A 273 6.53 0.65 22.38
N GLY A 274 6.66 1.63 21.49
CA GLY A 274 6.14 2.99 21.73
C GLY A 274 4.62 3.03 21.69
N ASP A 275 4.02 3.96 22.46
CA ASP A 275 2.57 4.15 22.53
C ASP A 275 1.98 4.82 21.28
N GLY A 276 2.82 5.38 20.40
CA GLY A 276 2.47 6.01 19.13
C GLY A 276 3.64 6.02 18.17
N TRP A 277 3.40 6.48 16.93
CA TRP A 277 4.45 6.57 15.91
C TRP A 277 5.45 7.71 16.18
N ASP A 278 5.02 8.77 16.83
CA ASP A 278 5.79 9.99 17.05
C ASP A 278 6.33 10.12 18.48
N GLU A 279 6.04 9.18 19.38
CA GLU A 279 6.57 9.20 20.73
C GLU A 279 7.93 8.49 20.78
N GLU A 280 9.00 9.28 20.68
CA GLU A 280 10.34 8.85 21.04
C GLU A 280 10.44 8.78 22.57
N HIS A 281 9.93 7.75 23.20
CA HIS A 281 10.30 7.42 24.55
C HIS A 281 11.69 6.77 24.55
N ALA A 282 12.72 7.59 24.56
CA ALA A 282 14.04 7.17 24.98
C ALA A 282 13.97 6.83 26.46
N VAL A 283 13.74 5.57 26.77
CA VAL A 283 13.94 5.08 28.13
C VAL A 283 15.45 4.92 28.31
N ASN A 284 16.09 5.91 28.88
CA ASN A 284 17.45 5.82 29.39
C ASN A 284 17.40 5.04 30.71
N TRP A 285 18.09 3.95 30.77
CA TRP A 285 18.41 3.23 32.00
C TRP A 285 19.88 3.33 32.30
#